data_f83c42b99e9b803b2573f9aa06d9db6a
#
_entry.id   f83c42b99e9b803b2573f9aa06d9db6a
#
_cell.length_a   1.000
_cell.length_b   1.000
_cell.length_c   1.000
_cell.angle_alpha   90.00
_cell.angle_beta   90.00
_cell.angle_gamma   90.00
#
_symmetry.space_group_name_H-M   'P 1'
#
loop_
_entity.id
_entity.type
_entity.pdbx_description
1 polymer ?
#
loop_
_entity_poly.entity_id
_entity_poly.type
_entity_poly.pdbx_seq_one_letter_code
_entity_poly.pdbx_strand_id
1 'polypeptide(L)'
;MNAKDRIEKISLWIKDYAEKNKIESLVVGVSGGIDSAVVSTLCALTGKPTYVLSMPIRQKQEQHDLSVDHCLKLLERFPNVQWETIDLTETFETFEKLWTTDNGLGLANSRSRLRMMTLYQMATERNGIVVGTGNKVEDFGVGFYTKYGDGGVDISPIADCLKTEVWEMGKTLGVSEDIINAAPTDGLWDDARNDEDQLGMTYPELETAMKYAESGEQPKDTKEQDNLEKFLAIQKKARHKMEPIPICMLGDQE
;
A
#
# COMPACT_ATOMS: atom_id res chain seq x y z
N MET A 1 3.56 13.03 -16.96
CA MET A 1 2.32 13.69 -16.44
C MET A 1 2.70 14.41 -15.16
N ASN A 2 2.24 15.64 -14.93
CA ASN A 2 2.53 16.34 -13.66
C ASN A 2 1.65 15.80 -12.52
N ALA A 3 2.01 16.13 -11.26
CA ALA A 3 1.30 15.62 -10.08
C ALA A 3 -0.18 16.02 -10.05
N LYS A 4 -0.52 17.25 -10.44
CA LYS A 4 -1.91 17.73 -10.44
C LYS A 4 -2.80 16.96 -11.42
N ASP A 5 -2.32 16.75 -12.65
CA ASP A 5 -3.06 15.99 -13.66
C ASP A 5 -3.23 14.52 -13.26
N ARG A 6 -2.21 13.95 -12.57
CA ARG A 6 -2.25 12.58 -12.04
C ARG A 6 -3.30 12.45 -10.94
N ILE A 7 -3.33 13.40 -9.99
CA ILE A 7 -4.32 13.46 -8.91
C ILE A 7 -5.74 13.51 -9.49
N GLU A 8 -6.00 14.42 -10.44
CA GLU A 8 -7.31 14.56 -11.09
C GLU A 8 -7.72 13.28 -11.80
N LYS A 9 -6.82 12.71 -12.61
CA LYS A 9 -7.08 11.47 -13.36
C LYS A 9 -7.40 10.29 -12.43
N ILE A 10 -6.63 10.12 -11.34
CA ILE A 10 -6.83 8.99 -10.42
C ILE A 10 -8.12 9.19 -9.62
N SER A 11 -8.39 10.38 -9.09
CA SER A 11 -9.62 10.65 -8.35
C SER A 11 -10.86 10.45 -9.21
N LEU A 12 -10.82 10.88 -10.47
CA LEU A 12 -11.91 10.65 -11.43
C LEU A 12 -12.08 9.15 -11.71
N TRP A 13 -10.98 8.42 -11.93
CA TRP A 13 -11.02 6.98 -12.17
C TRP A 13 -11.63 6.20 -10.99
N ILE A 14 -11.28 6.53 -9.73
CA ILE A 14 -11.88 5.92 -8.53
C ILE A 14 -13.39 6.19 -8.52
N LYS A 15 -13.80 7.45 -8.77
CA LYS A 15 -15.20 7.85 -8.80
C LYS A 15 -15.99 7.10 -9.86
N ASP A 16 -15.49 7.08 -11.10
CA ASP A 16 -16.13 6.42 -12.24
C ASP A 16 -16.25 4.90 -12.00
N TYR A 17 -15.20 4.28 -11.45
CA TYR A 17 -15.24 2.87 -11.08
C TYR A 17 -16.34 2.57 -10.05
N ALA A 18 -16.42 3.38 -9.00
CA ALA A 18 -17.43 3.21 -7.95
C ALA A 18 -18.86 3.43 -8.50
N GLU A 19 -19.08 4.45 -9.34
CA GLU A 19 -20.37 4.73 -9.96
C GLU A 19 -20.81 3.62 -10.91
N LYS A 20 -19.91 3.17 -11.78
CA LYS A 20 -20.18 2.09 -12.75
C LYS A 20 -20.57 0.77 -12.06
N ASN A 21 -19.95 0.48 -10.93
CA ASN A 21 -20.15 -0.76 -10.18
C ASN A 21 -21.16 -0.59 -9.03
N LYS A 22 -21.83 0.55 -8.90
CA LYS A 22 -22.82 0.86 -7.87
C LYS A 22 -22.27 0.72 -6.43
N ILE A 23 -21.00 1.07 -6.25
CA ILE A 23 -20.32 1.08 -4.97
C ILE A 23 -20.72 2.34 -4.20
N GLU A 24 -21.15 2.17 -2.95
CA GLU A 24 -21.67 3.28 -2.14
C GLU A 24 -20.56 3.99 -1.36
N SER A 25 -19.51 3.27 -0.96
CA SER A 25 -18.43 3.83 -0.15
C SER A 25 -17.04 3.28 -0.50
N LEU A 26 -16.01 3.99 -0.05
CA LEU A 26 -14.61 3.64 -0.19
C LEU A 26 -14.01 3.41 1.19
N VAL A 27 -13.24 2.34 1.38
CA VAL A 27 -12.60 1.99 2.66
C VAL A 27 -11.09 1.93 2.46
N VAL A 28 -10.33 2.68 3.26
CA VAL A 28 -8.88 2.80 3.15
C VAL A 28 -8.22 2.62 4.51
N GLY A 29 -7.20 1.78 4.60
CA GLY A 29 -6.32 1.71 5.77
C GLY A 29 -5.32 2.86 5.75
N VAL A 30 -5.17 3.58 6.86
CA VAL A 30 -4.21 4.67 7.02
C VAL A 30 -3.12 4.24 7.98
N SER A 31 -1.91 4.03 7.45
CA SER A 31 -0.75 3.54 8.24
C SER A 31 0.10 4.65 8.86
N GLY A 32 -0.06 5.91 8.41
CA GLY A 32 0.84 7.01 8.67
C GLY A 32 1.95 7.16 7.62
N GLY A 33 2.00 6.29 6.61
CA GLY A 33 2.91 6.39 5.47
C GLY A 33 2.32 7.19 4.31
N ILE A 34 3.19 7.66 3.41
CA ILE A 34 2.82 8.56 2.31
C ILE A 34 1.80 7.95 1.34
N ASP A 35 1.90 6.64 1.02
CA ASP A 35 1.00 5.99 0.07
C ASP A 35 -0.45 6.01 0.60
N SER A 36 -0.64 5.61 1.85
CA SER A 36 -1.96 5.62 2.48
C SER A 36 -2.52 7.03 2.64
N ALA A 37 -1.67 8.03 2.90
CA ALA A 37 -2.06 9.43 2.99
C ALA A 37 -2.51 9.99 1.62
N VAL A 38 -1.79 9.64 0.56
CA VAL A 38 -2.17 10.04 -0.81
C VAL A 38 -3.47 9.36 -1.23
N VAL A 39 -3.59 8.03 -1.07
CA VAL A 39 -4.78 7.29 -1.50
C VAL A 39 -6.03 7.72 -0.74
N SER A 40 -5.95 7.87 0.58
CA SER A 40 -7.10 8.33 1.38
C SER A 40 -7.56 9.73 0.97
N THR A 41 -6.62 10.63 0.63
CA THR A 41 -6.94 11.96 0.12
C THR A 41 -7.57 11.91 -1.29
N LEU A 42 -7.06 11.03 -2.18
CA LEU A 42 -7.65 10.80 -3.51
C LEU A 42 -9.09 10.27 -3.41
N CYS A 43 -9.35 9.35 -2.47
CA CYS A 43 -10.70 8.86 -2.20
C CYS A 43 -11.61 9.98 -1.70
N ALA A 44 -11.15 10.82 -0.77
CA ALA A 44 -11.90 11.96 -0.25
C ALA A 44 -12.28 12.95 -1.36
N LEU A 45 -11.38 13.21 -2.32
CA LEU A 45 -11.61 14.09 -3.48
C LEU A 45 -12.72 13.60 -4.42
N THR A 46 -13.06 12.31 -4.42
CA THR A 46 -14.16 11.77 -5.23
C THR A 46 -15.53 12.29 -4.82
N GLY A 47 -15.67 12.79 -3.58
CA GLY A 47 -16.95 13.15 -2.95
C GLY A 47 -17.79 11.94 -2.49
N LYS A 48 -17.33 10.70 -2.73
CA LYS A 48 -17.96 9.47 -2.22
C LYS A 48 -17.76 9.34 -0.71
N PRO A 49 -18.71 8.75 0.05
CA PRO A 49 -18.48 8.36 1.43
C PRO A 49 -17.16 7.57 1.55
N THR A 50 -16.24 8.06 2.35
CA THR A 50 -14.89 7.49 2.50
C THR A 50 -14.62 7.19 3.96
N TYR A 51 -14.37 5.92 4.27
CA TYR A 51 -14.03 5.44 5.61
C TYR A 51 -12.53 5.20 5.68
N VAL A 52 -11.85 5.94 6.55
CA VAL A 52 -10.42 5.79 6.80
C VAL A 52 -10.22 5.10 8.15
N LEU A 53 -9.43 4.02 8.17
CA LEU A 53 -9.21 3.20 9.35
C LEU A 53 -7.77 3.25 9.80
N SER A 54 -7.54 3.61 11.06
CA SER A 54 -6.28 3.38 11.76
C SER A 54 -6.38 2.05 12.52
N MET A 55 -5.46 1.13 12.25
CA MET A 55 -5.53 -0.24 12.79
C MET A 55 -4.20 -0.61 13.48
N PRO A 56 -3.91 -0.03 14.66
CA PRO A 56 -2.67 -0.33 15.37
C PRO A 56 -2.60 -1.81 15.81
N ILE A 57 -1.39 -2.39 15.70
CA ILE A 57 -1.00 -3.67 16.28
C ILE A 57 0.39 -3.47 16.87
N ARG A 58 0.50 -3.19 18.16
CA ARG A 58 1.77 -2.85 18.86
C ARG A 58 2.55 -1.75 18.12
N GLN A 59 1.85 -0.83 17.47
CA GLN A 59 2.45 0.24 16.66
C GLN A 59 3.24 1.19 17.56
N LYS A 60 4.39 1.68 17.09
CA LYS A 60 5.09 2.77 17.76
C LYS A 60 4.21 4.01 17.80
N GLN A 61 4.20 4.72 18.94
CA GLN A 61 3.34 5.89 19.16
C GLN A 61 3.52 6.94 18.06
N GLU A 62 4.76 7.25 17.70
CA GLU A 62 5.08 8.25 16.66
C GLU A 62 4.42 7.92 15.31
N GLN A 63 4.45 6.66 14.91
CA GLN A 63 3.85 6.21 13.65
C GLN A 63 2.32 6.21 13.72
N HIS A 64 1.76 5.87 14.87
CA HIS A 64 0.32 5.97 15.12
C HIS A 64 -0.13 7.43 15.07
N ASP A 65 0.62 8.34 15.70
CA ASP A 65 0.31 9.78 15.71
C ASP A 65 0.26 10.37 14.30
N LEU A 66 1.18 9.99 13.40
CA LEU A 66 1.13 10.39 11.99
C LEU A 66 -0.16 9.96 11.30
N SER A 67 -0.62 8.74 11.56
CA SER A 67 -1.90 8.23 11.04
C SER A 67 -3.08 9.04 11.57
N VAL A 68 -3.12 9.31 12.87
CA VAL A 68 -4.17 10.08 13.54
C VAL A 68 -4.22 11.52 13.01
N ASP A 69 -3.08 12.20 12.95
CA ASP A 69 -2.98 13.58 12.45
C ASP A 69 -3.47 13.70 11.01
N HIS A 70 -3.12 12.74 10.17
CA HIS A 70 -3.61 12.73 8.80
C HIS A 70 -5.12 12.54 8.73
N CYS A 71 -5.68 11.60 9.49
CA CYS A 71 -7.12 11.36 9.54
C CYS A 71 -7.89 12.60 10.04
N LEU A 72 -7.40 13.29 11.07
CA LEU A 72 -7.99 14.53 11.56
C LEU A 72 -8.00 15.63 10.47
N LYS A 73 -6.89 15.81 9.75
CA LYS A 73 -6.81 16.75 8.62
C LYS A 73 -7.78 16.40 7.48
N LEU A 74 -8.01 15.11 7.22
CA LEU A 74 -9.01 14.68 6.24
C LEU A 74 -10.43 15.05 6.71
N LEU A 75 -10.78 14.80 7.98
CA LEU A 75 -12.10 15.16 8.54
C LEU A 75 -12.37 16.66 8.46
N GLU A 76 -11.36 17.50 8.73
CA GLU A 76 -11.49 18.96 8.65
C GLU A 76 -11.74 19.46 7.21
N ARG A 77 -11.13 18.79 6.22
CA ARG A 77 -11.14 19.22 4.82
C ARG A 77 -12.28 18.63 4.00
N PHE A 78 -12.78 17.45 4.37
CA PHE A 78 -13.69 16.68 3.52
C PHE A 78 -14.90 16.16 4.33
N PRO A 79 -16.10 16.70 4.10
CA PRO A 79 -17.30 16.30 4.84
C PRO A 79 -17.79 14.88 4.53
N ASN A 80 -17.29 14.25 3.47
CA ASN A 80 -17.58 12.88 3.07
C ASN A 80 -16.66 11.84 3.71
N VAL A 81 -15.71 12.26 4.54
CA VAL A 81 -14.77 11.35 5.24
C VAL A 81 -15.29 11.03 6.63
N GLN A 82 -15.16 9.77 7.02
CA GLN A 82 -15.35 9.28 8.39
C GLN A 82 -14.10 8.50 8.81
N TRP A 83 -13.70 8.62 10.07
CA TRP A 83 -12.53 7.96 10.63
C TRP A 83 -12.87 7.09 11.81
N GLU A 84 -12.30 5.91 11.85
CA GLU A 84 -12.37 4.99 12.98
C GLU A 84 -10.98 4.46 13.33
N THR A 85 -10.72 4.28 14.62
CA THR A 85 -9.54 3.55 15.12
C THR A 85 -9.99 2.20 15.64
N ILE A 86 -9.44 1.12 15.09
CA ILE A 86 -9.70 -0.26 15.51
C ILE A 86 -8.38 -0.85 15.99
N ASP A 87 -8.18 -0.89 17.30
CA ASP A 87 -6.99 -1.52 17.90
C ASP A 87 -7.10 -3.04 17.78
N LEU A 88 -6.20 -3.62 17.00
CA LEU A 88 -6.14 -5.06 16.72
C LEU A 88 -5.10 -5.78 17.58
N THR A 89 -4.49 -5.10 18.54
CA THR A 89 -3.38 -5.65 19.35
C THR A 89 -3.80 -6.91 20.13
N GLU A 90 -4.90 -6.87 20.88
CA GLU A 90 -5.38 -8.01 21.67
C GLU A 90 -5.75 -9.21 20.78
N THR A 91 -6.41 -8.93 19.63
CA THR A 91 -6.77 -9.96 18.67
C THR A 91 -5.53 -10.64 18.09
N PHE A 92 -4.53 -9.84 17.69
CA PHE A 92 -3.27 -10.36 17.18
C PHE A 92 -2.51 -11.17 18.24
N GLU A 93 -2.41 -10.69 19.48
CA GLU A 93 -1.75 -11.39 20.58
C GLU A 93 -2.43 -12.73 20.90
N THR A 94 -3.75 -12.79 20.78
CA THR A 94 -4.48 -14.05 20.96
C THR A 94 -4.13 -15.04 19.83
N PHE A 95 -4.04 -14.57 18.60
CA PHE A 95 -3.59 -15.39 17.46
C PHE A 95 -2.13 -15.84 17.61
N GLU A 96 -1.24 -14.94 18.01
CA GLU A 96 0.19 -15.21 18.20
C GLU A 96 0.45 -16.36 19.18
N LYS A 97 -0.31 -16.45 20.28
CA LYS A 97 -0.22 -17.51 21.29
C LYS A 97 -0.51 -18.93 20.77
N LEU A 98 -1.11 -19.06 19.59
CA LEU A 98 -1.37 -20.36 18.97
C LEU A 98 -0.10 -20.97 18.35
N TRP A 99 0.96 -20.19 18.20
CA TRP A 99 2.18 -20.58 17.53
C TRP A 99 3.34 -20.74 18.52
N THR A 100 4.09 -21.82 18.39
CA THR A 100 5.23 -22.15 19.27
C THR A 100 6.58 -21.81 18.64
N THR A 101 6.59 -21.46 17.35
CA THR A 101 7.81 -21.13 16.61
C THR A 101 7.89 -19.61 16.42
N ASP A 102 9.04 -19.04 16.72
CA ASP A 102 9.34 -17.62 16.46
C ASP A 102 9.64 -17.43 14.96
N ASN A 103 8.58 -17.41 14.15
CA ASN A 103 8.67 -17.07 12.73
C ASN A 103 8.20 -15.62 12.55
N GLY A 104 9.11 -14.67 12.74
CA GLY A 104 8.82 -13.23 12.63
C GLY A 104 8.16 -12.85 11.32
N LEU A 105 8.59 -13.40 10.16
CA LEU A 105 7.96 -13.12 8.86
C LEU A 105 6.52 -13.65 8.79
N GLY A 106 6.24 -14.83 9.34
CA GLY A 106 4.90 -15.39 9.40
C GLY A 106 3.94 -14.50 10.20
N LEU A 107 4.40 -14.02 11.34
CA LEU A 107 3.63 -13.12 12.22
C LEU A 107 3.46 -11.72 11.60
N ALA A 108 4.49 -11.17 10.96
CA ALA A 108 4.40 -9.91 10.21
C ALA A 108 3.33 -9.99 9.12
N ASN A 109 3.35 -11.05 8.29
CA ASN A 109 2.33 -11.30 7.28
C ASN A 109 0.92 -11.48 7.90
N SER A 110 0.83 -12.06 9.09
CA SER A 110 -0.46 -12.23 9.78
C SER A 110 -1.02 -10.91 10.29
N ARG A 111 -0.18 -9.96 10.73
CA ARG A 111 -0.60 -8.59 11.05
C ARG A 111 -1.23 -7.90 9.82
N SER A 112 -0.57 -8.00 8.67
CA SER A 112 -1.08 -7.43 7.42
C SER A 112 -2.44 -8.05 7.03
N ARG A 113 -2.58 -9.39 7.13
CA ARG A 113 -3.83 -10.09 6.83
C ARG A 113 -4.96 -9.77 7.82
N LEU A 114 -4.65 -9.57 9.08
CA LEU A 114 -5.66 -9.15 10.07
C LEU A 114 -6.21 -7.76 9.75
N ARG A 115 -5.35 -6.82 9.34
CA ARG A 115 -5.78 -5.50 8.85
C ARG A 115 -6.65 -5.62 7.60
N MET A 116 -6.25 -6.43 6.63
CA MET A 116 -7.05 -6.68 5.41
C MET A 116 -8.44 -7.21 5.76
N MET A 117 -8.54 -8.22 6.62
CA MET A 117 -9.82 -8.77 7.05
C MET A 117 -10.71 -7.70 7.70
N THR A 118 -10.15 -6.81 8.51
CA THR A 118 -10.86 -5.70 9.15
C THR A 118 -11.37 -4.69 8.13
N LEU A 119 -10.57 -4.35 7.11
CA LEU A 119 -10.99 -3.46 6.02
C LEU A 119 -12.17 -4.06 5.23
N TYR A 120 -12.13 -5.35 4.90
CA TYR A 120 -13.23 -6.03 4.20
C TYR A 120 -14.49 -6.15 5.05
N GLN A 121 -14.37 -6.33 6.37
CA GLN A 121 -15.51 -6.28 7.28
C GLN A 121 -16.20 -4.90 7.21
N MET A 122 -15.42 -3.83 7.34
CA MET A 122 -15.95 -2.47 7.21
C MET A 122 -16.56 -2.22 5.82
N ALA A 123 -15.88 -2.63 4.76
CA ALA A 123 -16.38 -2.46 3.39
C ALA A 123 -17.73 -3.14 3.19
N THR A 124 -17.90 -4.36 3.71
CA THR A 124 -19.17 -5.09 3.65
C THR A 124 -20.28 -4.36 4.41
N GLU A 125 -20.01 -3.88 5.61
CA GLU A 125 -20.98 -3.13 6.43
C GLU A 125 -21.42 -1.81 5.80
N ARG A 126 -20.57 -1.20 4.96
CA ARG A 126 -20.77 0.11 4.35
C ARG A 126 -21.12 0.05 2.86
N ASN A 127 -21.45 -1.13 2.31
CA ASN A 127 -21.68 -1.35 0.88
C ASN A 127 -20.55 -0.77 0.02
N GLY A 128 -19.33 -0.94 0.48
CA GLY A 128 -18.13 -0.33 -0.08
C GLY A 128 -17.14 -1.35 -0.62
N ILE A 129 -15.99 -0.82 -1.03
CA ILE A 129 -14.83 -1.58 -1.49
C ILE A 129 -13.57 -1.15 -0.74
N VAL A 130 -12.61 -2.08 -0.66
CA VAL A 130 -11.27 -1.82 -0.12
C VAL A 130 -10.39 -1.21 -1.20
N VAL A 131 -9.86 -0.01 -0.91
CA VAL A 131 -8.96 0.71 -1.80
C VAL A 131 -7.52 0.49 -1.35
N GLY A 132 -6.73 -0.13 -2.22
CA GLY A 132 -5.32 -0.44 -1.98
C GLY A 132 -4.41 0.76 -2.06
N THR A 133 -3.32 0.69 -1.33
CA THR A 133 -2.31 1.75 -1.21
C THR A 133 -0.95 1.36 -1.81
N GLY A 134 -0.85 0.21 -2.47
CA GLY A 134 0.37 -0.25 -3.11
C GLY A 134 0.73 0.56 -4.35
N ASN A 135 2.00 0.90 -4.49
CA ASN A 135 2.55 1.64 -5.63
C ASN A 135 3.24 0.70 -6.62
N LYS A 136 3.58 1.23 -7.81
CA LYS A 136 4.15 0.45 -8.90
C LYS A 136 5.43 -0.30 -8.51
N VAL A 137 6.32 0.36 -7.78
CA VAL A 137 7.64 -0.20 -7.45
C VAL A 137 7.52 -1.34 -6.45
N GLU A 138 6.73 -1.15 -5.40
CA GLU A 138 6.54 -2.12 -4.33
C GLU A 138 5.75 -3.33 -4.81
N ASP A 139 4.56 -3.13 -5.38
CA ASP A 139 3.65 -4.22 -5.72
C ASP A 139 4.07 -4.96 -6.99
N PHE A 140 4.33 -4.22 -8.07
CA PHE A 140 4.58 -4.80 -9.39
C PHE A 140 6.06 -4.86 -9.77
N GLY A 141 6.91 -4.05 -9.11
CA GLY A 141 8.35 -4.10 -9.26
C GLY A 141 8.95 -5.27 -8.51
N VAL A 142 8.99 -5.19 -7.19
CA VAL A 142 9.68 -6.15 -6.32
C VAL A 142 8.76 -7.10 -5.57
N GLY A 143 7.44 -6.90 -5.60
CA GLY A 143 6.47 -7.69 -4.85
C GLY A 143 6.66 -7.57 -3.33
N PHE A 144 6.96 -6.37 -2.87
CA PHE A 144 7.19 -6.05 -1.46
C PHE A 144 5.85 -5.79 -0.75
N TYR A 145 5.04 -6.82 -0.64
CA TYR A 145 3.75 -6.81 0.04
C TYR A 145 3.38 -8.22 0.54
N THR A 146 2.40 -8.29 1.41
CA THR A 146 1.82 -9.57 1.86
C THR A 146 0.67 -9.96 0.94
N LYS A 147 0.79 -11.10 0.24
CA LYS A 147 -0.32 -11.66 -0.55
C LYS A 147 -1.52 -11.92 0.36
N TYR A 148 -2.68 -11.34 0.01
CA TYR A 148 -3.90 -11.36 0.83
C TYR A 148 -3.75 -10.65 2.19
N GLY A 149 -2.79 -9.74 2.32
CA GLY A 149 -2.71 -8.76 3.36
C GLY A 149 -2.94 -7.38 2.75
N ASP A 150 -1.93 -6.53 2.74
CA ASP A 150 -1.96 -5.24 2.04
C ASP A 150 -2.15 -5.36 0.52
N GLY A 151 -1.76 -6.50 -0.09
CA GLY A 151 -2.10 -6.83 -1.48
C GLY A 151 -3.52 -7.40 -1.67
N GLY A 152 -4.32 -7.58 -0.62
CA GLY A 152 -5.71 -8.03 -0.68
C GLY A 152 -6.66 -6.84 -0.74
N VAL A 153 -6.97 -6.35 -1.94
CA VAL A 153 -7.74 -5.12 -2.18
C VAL A 153 -8.66 -5.29 -3.39
N ASP A 154 -9.66 -4.43 -3.52
CA ASP A 154 -10.59 -4.45 -4.66
C ASP A 154 -10.11 -3.60 -5.83
N ILE A 155 -9.45 -2.48 -5.54
CA ILE A 155 -8.84 -1.59 -6.54
C ILE A 155 -7.49 -1.05 -6.04
N SER A 156 -6.58 -0.78 -6.97
CA SER A 156 -5.23 -0.26 -6.69
C SER A 156 -4.96 1.02 -7.48
N PRO A 157 -5.41 2.19 -6.99
CA PRO A 157 -5.43 3.43 -7.76
C PRO A 157 -4.05 4.02 -8.07
N ILE A 158 -3.03 3.73 -7.25
CA ILE A 158 -1.66 4.21 -7.45
C ILE A 158 -0.69 3.11 -7.93
N ALA A 159 -1.22 1.96 -8.36
CA ALA A 159 -0.41 0.83 -8.83
C ALA A 159 0.45 1.13 -10.07
N ASP A 160 0.14 2.16 -10.83
CA ASP A 160 0.96 2.63 -11.97
C ASP A 160 1.77 3.90 -11.62
N CYS A 161 1.85 4.27 -10.35
CA CYS A 161 2.65 5.40 -9.88
C CYS A 161 3.97 4.92 -9.26
N LEU A 162 5.08 5.54 -9.66
CA LEU A 162 6.37 5.38 -9.00
C LEU A 162 6.33 6.00 -7.58
N LYS A 163 7.16 5.53 -6.67
CA LYS A 163 7.24 6.09 -5.31
C LYS A 163 7.56 7.59 -5.31
N THR A 164 8.48 8.01 -6.17
CA THR A 164 8.82 9.43 -6.35
C THR A 164 7.62 10.25 -6.81
N GLU A 165 6.77 9.71 -7.67
CA GLU A 165 5.53 10.35 -8.11
C GLU A 165 4.47 10.41 -7.00
N VAL A 166 4.43 9.42 -6.11
CA VAL A 166 3.57 9.46 -4.92
C VAL A 166 3.99 10.57 -3.98
N TRP A 167 5.28 10.77 -3.74
CA TRP A 167 5.77 11.91 -2.96
C TRP A 167 5.40 13.26 -3.57
N GLU A 168 5.50 13.40 -4.90
CA GLU A 168 5.07 14.63 -5.61
C GLU A 168 3.57 14.89 -5.45
N MET A 169 2.76 13.84 -5.56
CA MET A 169 1.31 13.94 -5.31
C MET A 169 1.03 14.31 -3.85
N GLY A 170 1.72 13.70 -2.88
CA GLY A 170 1.58 14.03 -1.46
C GLY A 170 1.82 15.51 -1.16
N LYS A 171 2.92 16.07 -1.69
CA LYS A 171 3.22 17.51 -1.59
C LYS A 171 2.11 18.36 -2.21
N THR A 172 1.63 18.00 -3.39
CA THR A 172 0.57 18.73 -4.11
C THR A 172 -0.77 18.66 -3.38
N LEU A 173 -1.08 17.55 -2.72
CA LEU A 173 -2.29 17.32 -1.93
C LEU A 173 -2.25 18.01 -0.56
N GLY A 174 -1.09 18.51 -0.13
CA GLY A 174 -0.89 19.12 1.18
C GLY A 174 -0.85 18.10 2.32
N VAL A 175 -0.33 16.90 2.05
CA VAL A 175 0.04 15.93 3.09
C VAL A 175 1.11 16.56 3.98
N SER A 176 1.09 16.28 5.29
CA SER A 176 2.03 16.91 6.24
C SER A 176 3.48 16.57 5.91
N GLU A 177 4.36 17.54 6.16
CA GLU A 177 5.82 17.36 5.98
C GLU A 177 6.34 16.19 6.83
N ASP A 178 5.78 15.94 7.99
CA ASP A 178 6.15 14.81 8.85
C ASP A 178 5.94 13.46 8.16
N ILE A 179 4.84 13.30 7.41
CA ILE A 179 4.57 12.09 6.62
C ILE A 179 5.45 12.05 5.36
N ILE A 180 5.63 13.19 4.68
CA ILE A 180 6.45 13.27 3.46
C ILE A 180 7.92 12.90 3.75
N ASN A 181 8.43 13.31 4.92
CA ASN A 181 9.82 13.09 5.32
C ASN A 181 10.01 11.82 6.18
N ALA A 182 8.93 11.14 6.58
CA ALA A 182 9.03 9.87 7.29
C ALA A 182 9.72 8.81 6.44
N ALA A 183 10.64 8.06 7.04
CA ALA A 183 11.26 6.93 6.36
C ALA A 183 10.18 5.89 6.03
N PRO A 184 10.12 5.39 4.77
CA PRO A 184 9.17 4.35 4.40
C PRO A 184 9.36 3.10 5.25
N THR A 185 8.25 2.59 5.80
CA THR A 185 8.24 1.35 6.60
C THR A 185 6.90 0.64 6.42
N ASP A 186 6.95 -0.69 6.33
CA ASP A 186 5.75 -1.53 6.28
C ASP A 186 5.02 -1.61 7.64
N GLY A 187 5.67 -1.17 8.73
CA GLY A 187 5.08 -1.17 10.08
C GLY A 187 4.70 -2.57 10.61
N LEU A 188 5.32 -3.63 10.06
CA LEU A 188 5.02 -5.02 10.41
C LEU A 188 6.02 -5.62 11.39
N TRP A 189 7.13 -4.92 11.69
CA TRP A 189 8.24 -5.39 12.51
C TRP A 189 8.37 -4.58 13.80
N ASP A 190 8.70 -5.27 14.89
CA ASP A 190 8.87 -4.62 16.20
C ASP A 190 10.16 -3.78 16.28
N ASP A 191 11.16 -4.04 15.41
CA ASP A 191 12.43 -3.29 15.33
C ASP A 191 12.35 -2.02 14.44
N ALA A 192 11.20 -1.78 13.80
CA ALA A 192 10.93 -0.62 12.94
C ALA A 192 11.99 -0.38 11.85
N ARG A 193 12.47 -1.48 11.24
CA ARG A 193 13.34 -1.40 10.05
C ARG A 193 12.62 -0.66 8.93
N ASN A 194 13.37 0.09 8.13
CA ASN A 194 12.83 0.77 6.96
C ASN A 194 12.84 -0.14 5.73
N ASP A 195 12.07 0.23 4.71
CA ASP A 195 11.90 -0.56 3.49
C ASP A 195 13.17 -0.59 2.64
N GLU A 196 13.90 0.54 2.55
CA GLU A 196 15.15 0.62 1.78
C GLU A 196 16.24 -0.29 2.37
N ASP A 197 16.32 -0.42 3.70
CA ASP A 197 17.23 -1.37 4.36
C ASP A 197 16.84 -2.83 4.05
N GLN A 198 15.55 -3.14 4.02
CA GLN A 198 15.06 -4.48 3.70
C GLN A 198 15.29 -4.84 2.23
N LEU A 199 15.15 -3.87 1.32
CA LEU A 199 15.34 -4.05 -0.13
C LEU A 199 16.81 -3.91 -0.54
N GLY A 200 17.64 -3.26 0.27
CA GLY A 200 19.05 -3.00 -0.01
C GLY A 200 19.28 -2.02 -1.17
N MET A 201 18.29 -1.18 -1.47
CA MET A 201 18.30 -0.14 -2.51
C MET A 201 17.37 0.99 -2.11
N THR A 202 17.71 2.22 -2.50
CA THR A 202 16.80 3.36 -2.39
C THR A 202 15.68 3.29 -3.44
N TYR A 203 14.56 3.98 -3.21
CA TYR A 203 13.47 4.01 -4.19
C TYR A 203 13.89 4.53 -5.58
N PRO A 204 14.68 5.61 -5.73
CA PRO A 204 15.20 6.03 -7.03
C PRO A 204 16.05 4.96 -7.73
N GLU A 205 16.82 4.17 -6.98
CA GLU A 205 17.59 3.04 -7.53
C GLU A 205 16.69 1.90 -7.97
N LEU A 206 15.65 1.57 -7.19
CA LEU A 206 14.63 0.57 -7.55
C LEU A 206 13.87 0.99 -8.83
N GLU A 207 13.46 2.25 -8.94
CA GLU A 207 12.78 2.80 -10.12
C GLU A 207 13.66 2.74 -11.37
N THR A 208 14.94 3.04 -11.22
CA THR A 208 15.92 2.95 -12.31
C THR A 208 16.11 1.50 -12.75
N ALA A 209 16.28 0.57 -11.80
CA ALA A 209 16.41 -0.86 -12.09
C ALA A 209 15.12 -1.42 -12.74
N MET A 210 13.95 -1.01 -12.27
CA MET A 210 12.67 -1.38 -12.87
C MET A 210 12.56 -0.92 -14.32
N LYS A 211 12.97 0.32 -14.61
CA LYS A 211 12.99 0.85 -15.97
C LYS A 211 13.87 0.03 -16.89
N TYR A 212 15.06 -0.37 -16.46
CA TYR A 212 15.93 -1.26 -17.25
C TYR A 212 15.30 -2.65 -17.47
N ALA A 213 14.67 -3.20 -16.43
CA ALA A 213 13.97 -4.48 -16.54
C ALA A 213 12.80 -4.45 -17.54
N GLU A 214 12.05 -3.33 -17.58
CA GLU A 214 10.90 -3.14 -18.48
C GLU A 214 11.34 -2.80 -19.92
N SER A 215 12.35 -1.94 -20.10
CA SER A 215 12.77 -1.44 -21.42
C SER A 215 13.76 -2.35 -22.14
N GLY A 216 14.51 -3.18 -21.39
CA GLY A 216 15.64 -3.95 -21.92
C GLY A 216 16.88 -3.09 -22.25
N GLU A 217 16.88 -1.80 -21.88
CA GLU A 217 18.05 -0.94 -22.00
C GLU A 217 19.19 -1.45 -21.11
N GLN A 218 20.43 -1.18 -21.51
CA GLN A 218 21.61 -1.58 -20.72
C GLN A 218 21.89 -0.55 -19.63
N PRO A 219 22.21 -0.99 -18.39
CA PRO A 219 22.69 -0.11 -17.32
C PRO A 219 23.92 0.69 -17.74
N LYS A 220 24.06 1.91 -17.24
CA LYS A 220 25.12 2.85 -17.61
C LYS A 220 26.46 2.55 -16.95
N ASP A 221 26.42 1.93 -15.78
CA ASP A 221 27.60 1.63 -14.98
C ASP A 221 27.42 0.34 -14.16
N THR A 222 28.47 -0.07 -13.46
CA THR A 222 28.49 -1.28 -12.62
C THR A 222 27.48 -1.22 -11.49
N LYS A 223 27.26 -0.03 -10.89
CA LYS A 223 26.30 0.12 -9.80
C LYS A 223 24.86 -0.10 -10.27
N GLU A 224 24.50 0.47 -11.42
CA GLU A 224 23.18 0.27 -12.03
C GLU A 224 22.97 -1.20 -12.45
N GLN A 225 24.05 -1.86 -12.93
CA GLN A 225 24.03 -3.29 -13.25
C GLN A 225 23.78 -4.15 -12.00
N ASP A 226 24.50 -3.90 -10.90
CA ASP A 226 24.33 -4.60 -9.63
C ASP A 226 22.92 -4.39 -9.06
N ASN A 227 22.38 -3.17 -9.17
CA ASN A 227 21.02 -2.85 -8.74
C ASN A 227 19.97 -3.58 -9.58
N LEU A 228 20.15 -3.66 -10.90
CA LEU A 228 19.26 -4.43 -11.79
C LEU A 228 19.27 -5.93 -11.43
N GLU A 229 20.44 -6.51 -11.17
CA GLU A 229 20.55 -7.92 -10.78
C GLU A 229 19.85 -8.20 -9.45
N LYS A 230 20.02 -7.32 -8.45
CA LYS A 230 19.31 -7.41 -7.16
C LYS A 230 17.80 -7.29 -7.36
N PHE A 231 17.34 -6.28 -8.12
CA PHE A 231 15.93 -6.08 -8.43
C PHE A 231 15.31 -7.34 -9.04
N LEU A 232 15.91 -7.88 -10.08
CA LEU A 232 15.43 -9.10 -10.75
C LEU A 232 15.42 -10.32 -9.82
N ALA A 233 16.39 -10.42 -8.91
CA ALA A 233 16.45 -11.52 -7.94
C ALA A 233 15.29 -11.42 -6.92
N ILE A 234 14.95 -10.22 -6.44
CA ILE A 234 13.82 -9.98 -5.53
C ILE A 234 12.51 -10.25 -6.27
N GLN A 235 12.32 -9.65 -7.45
CA GLN A 235 11.13 -9.84 -8.28
C GLN A 235 10.87 -11.32 -8.57
N LYS A 236 11.90 -12.09 -8.93
CA LYS A 236 11.78 -13.53 -9.20
C LYS A 236 11.25 -14.31 -7.99
N LYS A 237 11.71 -13.98 -6.77
CA LYS A 237 11.22 -14.63 -5.54
C LYS A 237 9.78 -14.29 -5.24
N ALA A 238 9.37 -13.06 -5.54
CA ALA A 238 8.04 -12.54 -5.24
C ALA A 238 7.01 -12.76 -6.37
N ARG A 239 7.43 -13.22 -7.54
CA ARG A 239 6.64 -13.34 -8.77
C ARG A 239 5.28 -14.04 -8.55
N HIS A 240 5.27 -15.12 -7.75
CA HIS A 240 4.05 -15.86 -7.40
C HIS A 240 2.99 -15.02 -6.67
N LYS A 241 3.34 -13.86 -6.11
CA LYS A 241 2.40 -12.94 -5.47
C LYS A 241 1.72 -12.03 -6.50
N MET A 242 2.44 -11.67 -7.56
CA MET A 242 2.03 -10.71 -8.58
C MET A 242 1.25 -11.35 -9.73
N GLU A 243 1.45 -12.65 -9.96
CA GLU A 243 0.75 -13.38 -11.01
C GLU A 243 -0.63 -13.87 -10.56
N PRO A 244 -1.59 -14.03 -11.50
CA PRO A 244 -2.85 -14.69 -11.20
C PRO A 244 -2.63 -16.06 -10.55
N ILE A 245 -3.60 -16.51 -9.76
CA ILE A 245 -3.52 -17.83 -9.11
C ILE A 245 -3.38 -18.89 -10.20
N PRO A 246 -2.32 -19.74 -10.17
CA PRO A 246 -2.16 -20.80 -11.15
C PRO A 246 -3.33 -21.81 -11.08
N ILE A 247 -3.87 -22.16 -12.23
CA ILE A 247 -4.96 -23.12 -12.38
C ILE A 247 -4.41 -24.36 -13.08
N CYS A 248 -4.69 -25.54 -12.54
CA CYS A 248 -4.41 -26.81 -13.22
C CYS A 248 -5.44 -27.00 -14.33
N MET A 249 -5.01 -26.83 -15.57
CA MET A 249 -5.86 -27.06 -16.74
C MET A 249 -5.92 -28.55 -17.04
N LEU A 250 -7.15 -29.10 -17.11
CA LEU A 250 -7.39 -30.55 -17.35
C LEU A 250 -7.64 -30.88 -18.84
N GLY A 251 -7.69 -29.87 -19.72
CA GLY A 251 -7.84 -30.03 -21.16
C GLY A 251 -6.49 -29.81 -21.88
N ASP A 252 -6.30 -30.46 -23.05
CA ASP A 252 -5.14 -30.18 -23.91
C ASP A 252 -5.18 -28.71 -24.34
N GLN A 253 -4.09 -27.97 -24.05
CA GLN A 253 -3.89 -26.65 -24.64
C GLN A 253 -3.48 -26.87 -26.10
N GLU A 254 -4.39 -26.61 -27.03
CA GLU A 254 -4.05 -26.47 -28.45
C GLU A 254 -3.23 -25.20 -28.73
#